data_e894f1ff5fa95466b03563a1bd3a383c
#
_entry.id   e894f1ff5fa95466b03563a1bd3a383c
#
_cell.length_a   1.000
_cell.length_b   1.000
_cell.length_c   1.000
_cell.angle_alpha   90.00
_cell.angle_beta   90.00
_cell.angle_gamma   90.00
#
_symmetry.space_group_name_H-M   'P 1'
#
loop_
_entity.id
_entity.type
_entity.pdbx_description
1 polymer ?
#
loop_
_entity_poly.entity_id
_entity_poly.type
_entity_poly.pdbx_seq_one_letter_code
_entity_poly.pdbx_strand_id
1 'polypeptide(L)'
;MSKVRPYVVGRLRKEVLGRSYIGGIVTSREGDGSYNRVLAADANLVIAEHLQVGAMLARSFEPAAGGERWVRHAAAQWRDDFLQAGFTVLDISPDFNPGVGFVMRRERMMGGSVALRPRPSSQLVRQFEISSSLVYFHDDERNLMTRRATVRLGTFFESGDQIRLDLKNRVEVLERPFAISRSPEVMLAEGRHEWSSVNLELRTFNGRTVQGTLSGEIGDFWTGTKRSVSVSGNARPNPNLSLEPSYSFNDVDLPEGSFTTHLVGLRTNFSVTADLLTSVFVQYNSSGDLAAVQVRLNYIFRQIDNVYVVYNVTRFTDGVYDGLSNSSLVLKVTYSLHR
;
A
#
# COMPACT_ATOMS: atom_id res chain seq x y z
N MET A 1 -22.22 5.23 -30.71
CA MET A 1 -22.47 6.32 -29.75
C MET A 1 -22.22 5.75 -28.34
N SER A 2 -21.24 6.26 -27.62
CA SER A 2 -20.99 5.88 -26.21
C SER A 2 -22.18 6.36 -25.39
N LYS A 3 -22.97 5.44 -24.84
CA LYS A 3 -24.08 5.80 -23.95
C LYS A 3 -23.50 6.33 -22.62
N VAL A 4 -23.91 7.51 -22.23
CA VAL A 4 -23.56 8.12 -20.96
C VAL A 4 -24.20 7.30 -19.84
N ARG A 5 -23.39 6.79 -18.91
CA ARG A 5 -23.87 6.09 -17.71
C ARG A 5 -23.83 7.07 -16.54
N PRO A 6 -24.96 7.47 -15.98
CA PRO A 6 -24.97 8.33 -14.82
C PRO A 6 -24.50 7.59 -13.57
N TYR A 7 -23.72 8.29 -12.77
CA TYR A 7 -23.26 7.83 -11.45
C TYR A 7 -23.74 8.81 -10.39
N VAL A 8 -24.26 8.29 -9.30
CA VAL A 8 -24.68 9.08 -8.15
C VAL A 8 -23.98 8.53 -6.90
N VAL A 9 -23.43 9.41 -6.09
CA VAL A 9 -22.88 9.08 -4.79
C VAL A 9 -23.44 10.07 -3.77
N GLY A 10 -24.10 9.56 -2.73
CA GLY A 10 -24.59 10.34 -1.61
C GLY A 10 -24.02 9.81 -0.30
N ARG A 11 -23.55 10.70 0.58
CA ARG A 11 -23.08 10.37 1.90
C ARG A 11 -23.67 11.30 2.95
N LEU A 12 -24.19 10.71 4.02
CA LEU A 12 -24.60 11.43 5.22
C LEU A 12 -23.72 10.94 6.38
N ARG A 13 -23.29 11.88 7.20
CA ARG A 13 -22.55 11.58 8.43
C ARG A 13 -23.06 12.51 9.54
N LYS A 14 -23.30 11.92 10.70
CA LYS A 14 -23.66 12.66 11.92
C LYS A 14 -22.61 12.38 12.99
N GLU A 15 -22.04 13.43 13.53
CA GLU A 15 -21.16 13.34 14.68
C GLU A 15 -21.99 13.05 15.94
N VAL A 16 -21.49 12.15 16.77
CA VAL A 16 -22.07 11.70 18.02
C VAL A 16 -20.97 11.53 19.06
N LEU A 17 -21.29 11.70 20.33
CA LEU A 17 -20.34 11.45 21.44
C LEU A 17 -18.99 12.17 21.26
N GLY A 18 -18.98 13.39 20.75
CA GLY A 18 -17.79 14.22 20.58
C GLY A 18 -16.91 13.82 19.41
N ARG A 19 -16.14 12.72 19.51
CA ARG A 19 -15.18 12.24 18.48
C ARG A 19 -15.68 11.05 17.67
N SER A 20 -16.93 10.67 17.84
CA SER A 20 -17.56 9.53 17.19
C SER A 20 -18.48 9.96 16.07
N TYR A 21 -18.80 9.05 15.18
CA TYR A 21 -19.82 9.28 14.17
C TYR A 21 -20.57 8.01 13.78
N ILE A 22 -21.77 8.23 13.25
CA ILE A 22 -22.56 7.27 12.50
C ILE A 22 -22.80 7.85 11.10
N GLY A 23 -22.87 7.00 10.11
CA GLY A 23 -23.02 7.44 8.71
C GLY A 23 -23.75 6.44 7.84
N GLY A 24 -24.09 6.91 6.64
CA GLY A 24 -24.63 6.09 5.58
C GLY A 24 -24.17 6.58 4.23
N ILE A 25 -23.99 5.66 3.29
CA ILE A 25 -23.63 5.94 1.91
C ILE A 25 -24.59 5.23 0.97
N VAL A 26 -24.96 5.92 -0.09
CA VAL A 26 -25.67 5.34 -1.24
C VAL A 26 -24.85 5.61 -2.49
N THR A 27 -24.70 4.59 -3.33
CA THR A 27 -24.18 4.76 -4.68
C THR A 27 -25.14 4.17 -5.69
N SER A 28 -25.24 4.76 -6.85
CA SER A 28 -26.02 4.24 -7.96
C SER A 28 -25.28 4.43 -9.28
N ARG A 29 -25.28 3.41 -10.10
CA ARG A 29 -24.88 3.41 -11.49
C ARG A 29 -26.06 2.88 -12.30
N GLU A 30 -26.60 3.70 -13.19
CA GLU A 30 -27.75 3.37 -14.00
C GLU A 30 -27.30 3.31 -15.48
N GLY A 31 -27.95 2.47 -16.29
CA GLY A 31 -27.74 2.45 -17.74
C GLY A 31 -28.06 1.12 -18.42
N ASP A 32 -28.42 1.17 -19.70
CA ASP A 32 -28.67 0.02 -20.56
C ASP A 32 -29.74 -0.97 -20.03
N GLY A 33 -30.78 -0.47 -19.34
CA GLY A 33 -31.80 -1.32 -18.71
C GLY A 33 -31.32 -2.05 -17.47
N SER A 34 -30.14 -1.71 -16.95
CA SER A 34 -29.50 -2.30 -15.79
C SER A 34 -29.20 -1.22 -14.74
N TYR A 35 -29.13 -1.63 -13.49
CA TYR A 35 -28.65 -0.77 -12.40
C TYR A 35 -27.72 -1.55 -11.49
N ASN A 36 -26.84 -0.82 -10.80
CA ASN A 36 -26.10 -1.30 -9.65
C ASN A 36 -26.18 -0.24 -8.56
N ARG A 37 -26.71 -0.60 -7.42
CA ARG A 37 -26.89 0.30 -6.28
C ARG A 37 -26.26 -0.33 -5.05
N VAL A 38 -25.59 0.49 -4.23
CA VAL A 38 -25.06 0.05 -2.93
C VAL A 38 -25.64 0.94 -1.84
N LEU A 39 -26.13 0.29 -0.79
CA LEU A 39 -26.47 0.94 0.46
C LEU A 39 -25.51 0.46 1.54
N ALA A 40 -24.97 1.40 2.31
CA ALA A 40 -24.11 1.08 3.44
C ALA A 40 -24.44 1.95 4.65
N ALA A 41 -24.26 1.36 5.83
CA ALA A 41 -24.25 2.07 7.10
C ALA A 41 -22.89 1.83 7.77
N ASP A 42 -22.36 2.85 8.42
CA ASP A 42 -21.08 2.76 9.13
C ASP A 42 -21.12 3.56 10.44
N ALA A 43 -20.32 3.13 11.38
CA ALA A 43 -20.10 3.82 12.64
C ALA A 43 -18.64 3.75 13.03
N ASN A 44 -18.17 4.81 13.69
CA ASN A 44 -16.86 4.86 14.32
C ASN A 44 -17.01 5.53 15.68
N LEU A 45 -16.84 4.74 16.73
CA LEU A 45 -17.07 5.15 18.11
C LEU A 45 -15.73 5.22 18.84
N VAL A 46 -15.44 6.36 19.43
CA VAL A 46 -14.31 6.54 20.34
C VAL A 46 -14.83 6.45 21.76
N ILE A 47 -14.44 5.39 22.45
CA ILE A 47 -14.88 5.05 23.80
C ILE A 47 -13.68 5.18 24.74
N ALA A 48 -13.86 5.90 25.84
CA ALA A 48 -12.85 6.00 26.90
C ALA A 48 -11.43 6.34 26.41
N GLU A 49 -11.29 7.44 25.63
CA GLU A 49 -10.02 8.01 25.10
C GLU A 49 -9.16 7.08 24.24
N HIS A 50 -9.01 5.85 24.62
CA HIS A 50 -8.07 4.88 24.05
C HIS A 50 -8.70 3.80 23.19
N LEU A 51 -10.00 3.56 23.33
CA LEU A 51 -10.72 2.52 22.57
C LEU A 51 -11.49 3.12 21.42
N GLN A 52 -11.19 2.67 20.22
CA GLN A 52 -11.93 2.98 19.01
C GLN A 52 -12.57 1.71 18.45
N VAL A 53 -13.87 1.77 18.17
CA VAL A 53 -14.63 0.66 17.57
C VAL A 53 -15.27 1.15 16.29
N GLY A 54 -14.99 0.46 15.20
CA GLY A 54 -15.56 0.72 13.87
C GLY A 54 -16.41 -0.44 13.40
N ALA A 55 -17.51 -0.14 12.71
CA ALA A 55 -18.33 -1.15 12.04
C ALA A 55 -18.87 -0.60 10.72
N MET A 56 -19.04 -1.47 9.74
CA MET A 56 -19.68 -1.16 8.46
C MET A 56 -20.48 -2.36 7.98
N LEU A 57 -21.67 -2.10 7.47
CA LEU A 57 -22.51 -3.05 6.76
C LEU A 57 -22.90 -2.44 5.43
N ALA A 58 -22.64 -3.14 4.34
CA ALA A 58 -23.00 -2.70 2.99
C ALA A 58 -23.68 -3.83 2.22
N ARG A 59 -24.58 -3.47 1.30
CA ARG A 59 -25.24 -4.41 0.39
C ARG A 59 -25.33 -3.84 -1.00
N SER A 60 -25.03 -4.66 -2.01
CA SER A 60 -25.26 -4.33 -3.41
C SER A 60 -26.57 -4.90 -3.94
N PHE A 61 -27.17 -4.19 -4.89
CA PHE A 61 -28.44 -4.52 -5.55
C PHE A 61 -28.29 -4.38 -7.07
N GLU A 62 -28.63 -5.45 -7.79
CA GLU A 62 -28.58 -5.53 -9.25
C GLU A 62 -29.77 -6.33 -9.78
N PRO A 63 -30.24 -6.10 -11.02
CA PRO A 63 -31.28 -6.92 -11.63
C PRO A 63 -30.79 -8.37 -11.79
N ALA A 64 -31.70 -9.32 -11.61
CA ALA A 64 -31.50 -10.75 -11.86
C ALA A 64 -30.31 -11.41 -11.14
N ALA A 65 -29.71 -10.77 -10.18
CA ALA A 65 -28.59 -11.36 -9.45
C ALA A 65 -29.09 -12.09 -8.20
N GLY A 66 -28.75 -13.38 -8.07
CA GLY A 66 -28.92 -14.21 -6.87
C GLY A 66 -27.77 -14.03 -5.86
N GLY A 67 -27.74 -14.84 -4.84
CA GLY A 67 -26.60 -14.98 -3.94
C GLY A 67 -26.47 -13.91 -2.84
N GLU A 68 -25.41 -14.09 -2.04
CA GLU A 68 -25.06 -13.18 -0.96
C GLU A 68 -24.26 -11.97 -1.46
N ARG A 69 -24.66 -10.76 -1.05
CA ARG A 69 -24.09 -9.49 -1.56
C ARG A 69 -23.83 -8.50 -0.44
N TRP A 70 -23.21 -8.97 0.59
CA TRP A 70 -22.92 -8.17 1.77
C TRP A 70 -21.43 -7.88 1.89
N VAL A 71 -21.11 -6.74 2.47
CA VAL A 71 -19.85 -6.47 3.13
C VAL A 71 -20.14 -6.26 4.60
N ARG A 72 -19.44 -6.97 5.45
CA ARG A 72 -19.50 -6.85 6.91
C ARG A 72 -18.08 -6.55 7.39
N HIS A 73 -17.93 -5.46 8.10
CA HIS A 73 -16.64 -5.08 8.69
C HIS A 73 -16.85 -4.69 10.13
N ALA A 74 -15.95 -5.15 10.99
CA ALA A 74 -15.85 -4.70 12.36
C ALA A 74 -14.38 -4.61 12.77
N ALA A 75 -14.02 -3.58 13.53
CA ALA A 75 -12.69 -3.39 14.07
C ALA A 75 -12.77 -2.79 15.46
N ALA A 76 -11.84 -3.19 16.32
CA ALA A 76 -11.62 -2.59 17.63
C ALA A 76 -10.14 -2.28 17.77
N GLN A 77 -9.79 -1.10 18.27
CA GLN A 77 -8.43 -0.67 18.47
C GLN A 77 -8.29 0.03 19.81
N TRP A 78 -7.40 -0.48 20.64
CA TRP A 78 -6.89 0.19 21.81
C TRP A 78 -5.56 0.87 21.48
N ARG A 79 -5.38 2.11 21.89
CA ARG A 79 -4.14 2.84 21.68
C ARG A 79 -3.85 3.78 22.84
N ASP A 80 -2.81 3.46 23.58
CA ASP A 80 -2.17 4.38 24.52
C ASP A 80 -0.65 4.45 24.26
N ASP A 81 0.10 5.11 25.15
CA ASP A 81 1.55 5.28 25.00
C ASP A 81 2.34 3.99 25.15
N PHE A 82 1.83 3.04 25.95
CA PHE A 82 2.52 1.78 26.27
C PHE A 82 1.98 0.61 25.47
N LEU A 83 0.65 0.50 25.33
CA LEU A 83 -0.04 -0.61 24.68
C LEU A 83 -0.79 -0.15 23.44
N GLN A 84 -0.57 -0.86 22.36
CA GLN A 84 -1.48 -0.82 21.20
C GLN A 84 -1.96 -2.22 20.93
N ALA A 85 -3.28 -2.40 20.79
CA ALA A 85 -3.89 -3.67 20.45
C ALA A 85 -5.01 -3.42 19.44
N GLY A 86 -5.13 -4.29 18.46
CA GLY A 86 -6.15 -4.15 17.43
C GLY A 86 -6.66 -5.50 16.97
N PHE A 87 -7.94 -5.51 16.60
CA PHE A 87 -8.58 -6.66 15.98
C PHE A 87 -9.49 -6.16 14.87
N THR A 88 -9.54 -6.87 13.75
CA THR A 88 -10.39 -6.55 12.62
C THR A 88 -10.93 -7.81 11.96
N VAL A 89 -12.18 -7.74 11.52
CA VAL A 89 -12.80 -8.75 10.66
C VAL A 89 -13.42 -8.04 9.48
N LEU A 90 -13.28 -8.65 8.31
CA LEU A 90 -13.91 -8.22 7.06
C LEU A 90 -14.44 -9.47 6.36
N ASP A 91 -15.71 -9.43 6.01
CA ASP A 91 -16.39 -10.47 5.24
C ASP A 91 -17.01 -9.82 4.01
N ILE A 92 -16.53 -10.19 2.82
CA ILE A 92 -17.03 -9.72 1.53
C ILE A 92 -17.62 -10.91 0.80
N SER A 93 -18.95 -10.94 0.70
CA SER A 93 -19.65 -12.03 0.02
C SER A 93 -19.29 -12.11 -1.47
N PRO A 94 -19.31 -13.32 -2.06
CA PRO A 94 -18.88 -13.58 -3.45
C PRO A 94 -19.57 -12.70 -4.49
N ASP A 95 -20.87 -12.46 -4.30
CA ASP A 95 -21.70 -11.72 -5.26
C ASP A 95 -21.79 -10.21 -4.97
N PHE A 96 -21.05 -9.72 -3.98
CA PHE A 96 -21.01 -8.28 -3.74
C PHE A 96 -20.33 -7.55 -4.88
N ASN A 97 -21.03 -6.61 -5.50
CA ASN A 97 -20.54 -5.83 -6.63
C ASN A 97 -20.74 -4.32 -6.38
N PRO A 98 -19.66 -3.56 -6.09
CA PRO A 98 -19.76 -2.11 -5.95
C PRO A 98 -19.60 -1.45 -7.32
N GLY A 99 -20.67 -1.27 -8.07
CA GLY A 99 -20.63 -0.75 -9.43
C GLY A 99 -19.97 0.64 -9.61
N VAL A 100 -19.74 1.36 -8.51
CA VAL A 100 -19.02 2.66 -8.44
C VAL A 100 -17.75 2.53 -7.60
N GLY A 101 -17.33 1.33 -7.28
CA GLY A 101 -16.17 1.04 -6.46
C GLY A 101 -15.35 -0.12 -7.00
N PHE A 102 -14.34 -0.51 -6.25
CA PHE A 102 -13.52 -1.66 -6.57
C PHE A 102 -13.32 -2.52 -5.32
N VAL A 103 -13.47 -3.83 -5.47
CA VAL A 103 -13.13 -4.83 -4.47
C VAL A 103 -11.96 -5.63 -4.99
N MET A 104 -10.82 -5.53 -4.31
CA MET A 104 -9.58 -6.18 -4.74
C MET A 104 -9.66 -7.70 -4.60
N ARG A 105 -10.20 -8.18 -3.49
CA ARG A 105 -10.38 -9.60 -3.16
C ARG A 105 -11.72 -9.82 -2.46
N ARG A 106 -12.45 -10.82 -2.90
CA ARG A 106 -13.71 -11.25 -2.25
C ARG A 106 -13.36 -12.37 -1.28
N GLU A 107 -13.07 -12.01 -0.05
CA GLU A 107 -12.54 -12.92 0.95
C GLU A 107 -13.01 -12.53 2.35
N ARG A 108 -12.88 -13.48 3.25
CA ARG A 108 -13.01 -13.27 4.68
C ARG A 108 -11.63 -13.01 5.28
N MET A 109 -11.43 -11.84 5.83
CA MET A 109 -10.20 -11.46 6.50
C MET A 109 -10.43 -11.34 7.99
N MET A 110 -9.53 -11.91 8.78
CA MET A 110 -9.47 -11.74 10.23
C MET A 110 -8.04 -11.43 10.62
N GLY A 111 -7.85 -10.36 11.40
CA GLY A 111 -6.53 -9.94 11.81
C GLY A 111 -6.49 -9.40 13.24
N GLY A 112 -5.37 -9.63 13.90
CA GLY A 112 -5.07 -9.07 15.21
C GLY A 112 -3.65 -8.59 15.30
N SER A 113 -3.42 -7.59 16.14
CA SER A 113 -2.08 -7.08 16.45
C SER A 113 -2.01 -6.60 17.88
N VAL A 114 -0.81 -6.71 18.46
CA VAL A 114 -0.47 -6.15 19.75
C VAL A 114 0.94 -5.55 19.67
N ALA A 115 1.15 -4.41 20.30
CA ALA A 115 2.46 -3.77 20.45
C ALA A 115 2.62 -3.21 21.86
N LEU A 116 3.74 -3.54 22.48
CA LEU A 116 4.20 -2.98 23.75
C LEU A 116 5.33 -2.00 23.46
N ARG A 117 5.28 -0.82 24.07
CA ARG A 117 6.21 0.29 23.81
C ARG A 117 6.81 0.85 25.10
N PRO A 118 7.63 0.07 25.81
CA PRO A 118 8.29 0.53 27.01
C PRO A 118 9.30 1.64 26.72
N ARG A 119 9.35 2.65 27.60
CA ARG A 119 10.28 3.77 27.56
C ARG A 119 11.23 3.64 28.75
N PRO A 120 12.47 3.16 28.54
CA PRO A 120 13.45 3.06 29.61
C PRO A 120 13.96 4.44 30.02
N SER A 121 14.44 4.56 31.27
CA SER A 121 15.17 5.75 31.70
C SER A 121 16.61 5.72 31.18
N SER A 122 16.79 6.02 29.91
CA SER A 122 18.07 5.94 29.19
C SER A 122 18.31 7.23 28.40
N GLN A 123 19.58 7.67 28.35
CA GLN A 123 19.99 8.81 27.49
C GLN A 123 20.20 8.40 26.03
N LEU A 124 20.26 7.10 25.74
CA LEU A 124 20.51 6.60 24.38
C LEU A 124 19.23 6.09 23.71
N VAL A 125 18.40 5.35 24.46
CA VAL A 125 17.20 4.70 23.92
C VAL A 125 15.96 5.39 24.45
N ARG A 126 15.18 5.94 23.53
CA ARG A 126 13.90 6.59 23.83
C ARG A 126 12.79 5.58 24.08
N GLN A 127 12.74 4.52 23.28
CA GLN A 127 11.65 3.56 23.33
C GLN A 127 12.05 2.22 22.69
N PHE A 128 11.59 1.13 23.27
CA PHE A 128 11.54 -0.16 22.58
C PHE A 128 10.14 -0.40 22.01
N GLU A 129 10.03 -1.26 21.02
CA GLU A 129 8.78 -1.80 20.52
C GLU A 129 8.90 -3.32 20.41
N ILE A 130 7.95 -4.03 21.01
CA ILE A 130 7.78 -5.46 20.84
C ILE A 130 6.36 -5.63 20.31
N SER A 131 6.22 -6.07 19.08
CA SER A 131 4.89 -6.20 18.48
C SER A 131 4.73 -7.52 17.75
N SER A 132 3.47 -7.98 17.69
CA SER A 132 3.05 -9.15 16.92
C SER A 132 1.81 -8.82 16.14
N SER A 133 1.73 -9.31 14.91
CA SER A 133 0.54 -9.23 14.08
C SER A 133 0.28 -10.55 13.39
N LEU A 134 -0.99 -10.89 13.26
CA LEU A 134 -1.45 -12.12 12.62
C LEU A 134 -2.69 -11.79 11.80
N VAL A 135 -2.66 -12.14 10.50
CA VAL A 135 -3.76 -11.92 9.57
C VAL A 135 -4.02 -13.19 8.79
N TYR A 136 -5.29 -13.56 8.70
CA TYR A 136 -5.79 -14.70 7.93
C TYR A 136 -6.74 -14.20 6.84
N PHE A 137 -6.63 -14.83 5.68
CA PHE A 137 -7.60 -14.70 4.60
C PHE A 137 -8.15 -16.10 4.29
N HIS A 138 -9.45 -16.19 4.15
CA HIS A 138 -10.18 -17.41 3.87
C HIS A 138 -11.04 -17.22 2.63
N ASP A 139 -11.24 -18.28 1.88
CA ASP A 139 -12.23 -18.34 0.80
C ASP A 139 -13.67 -18.41 1.37
N ASP A 140 -14.65 -18.56 0.49
CA ASP A 140 -16.06 -18.65 0.85
C ASP A 140 -16.41 -19.93 1.61
N GLU A 141 -15.65 -21.00 1.42
CA GLU A 141 -15.78 -22.29 2.11
C GLU A 141 -15.04 -22.31 3.45
N ARG A 142 -14.37 -21.18 3.82
CA ARG A 142 -13.54 -21.00 5.02
C ARG A 142 -12.21 -21.75 4.98
N ASN A 143 -11.74 -22.17 3.81
CA ASN A 143 -10.39 -22.68 3.67
C ASN A 143 -9.38 -21.54 3.80
N LEU A 144 -8.25 -21.83 4.44
CA LEU A 144 -7.17 -20.85 4.58
C LEU A 144 -6.49 -20.62 3.22
N MET A 145 -6.53 -19.38 2.73
CA MET A 145 -5.86 -18.96 1.49
C MET A 145 -4.54 -18.26 1.77
N THR A 146 -4.53 -17.38 2.76
CA THR A 146 -3.31 -16.61 3.11
C THR A 146 -3.22 -16.47 4.63
N ARG A 147 -2.03 -16.68 5.19
CA ARG A 147 -1.69 -16.29 6.56
C ARG A 147 -0.44 -15.43 6.56
N ARG A 148 -0.48 -14.35 7.30
CA ARG A 148 0.66 -13.45 7.52
C ARG A 148 0.88 -13.27 9.02
N ALA A 149 1.98 -13.81 9.53
CA ALA A 149 2.42 -13.61 10.90
C ALA A 149 3.71 -12.78 10.89
N THR A 150 3.82 -11.81 11.78
CA THR A 150 5.02 -11.02 11.94
C THR A 150 5.23 -10.72 13.42
N VAL A 151 6.44 -10.98 13.92
CA VAL A 151 6.91 -10.48 15.21
C VAL A 151 7.97 -9.44 14.93
N ARG A 152 7.85 -8.26 15.54
CA ARG A 152 8.77 -7.14 15.39
C ARG A 152 9.41 -6.78 16.71
N LEU A 153 10.71 -6.56 16.67
CA LEU A 153 11.49 -5.93 17.72
C LEU A 153 12.05 -4.62 17.19
N GLY A 154 11.73 -3.52 17.84
CA GLY A 154 12.14 -2.17 17.45
C GLY A 154 12.86 -1.45 18.56
N THR A 155 13.88 -0.68 18.22
CA THR A 155 14.58 0.25 19.08
C THR A 155 14.56 1.63 18.46
N PHE A 156 14.06 2.61 19.19
CA PHE A 156 14.04 4.01 18.81
C PHE A 156 15.02 4.77 19.70
N PHE A 157 16.02 5.35 19.09
CA PHE A 157 17.06 6.09 19.81
C PHE A 157 16.65 7.56 20.07
N GLU A 158 17.27 8.18 21.06
CA GLU A 158 17.09 9.62 21.31
C GLU A 158 17.58 10.49 20.15
N SER A 159 18.55 10.02 19.38
CA SER A 159 18.99 10.62 18.12
C SER A 159 17.92 10.66 17.03
N GLY A 160 16.81 9.92 17.20
CA GLY A 160 15.75 9.71 16.21
C GLY A 160 16.02 8.56 15.24
N ASP A 161 17.19 7.91 15.35
CA ASP A 161 17.51 6.71 14.56
C ASP A 161 16.69 5.50 15.05
N GLN A 162 16.53 4.49 14.21
CA GLN A 162 15.72 3.32 14.48
C GLN A 162 16.40 2.06 13.98
N ILE A 163 16.27 0.98 14.74
CA ILE A 163 16.60 -0.38 14.33
C ILE A 163 15.35 -1.24 14.49
N ARG A 164 15.01 -2.03 13.48
CA ARG A 164 13.88 -2.96 13.50
C ARG A 164 14.29 -4.32 13.00
N LEU A 165 13.88 -5.35 13.72
CA LEU A 165 14.02 -6.74 13.33
C LEU A 165 12.62 -7.34 13.20
N ASP A 166 12.28 -7.84 12.01
CA ASP A 166 11.02 -8.51 11.73
C ASP A 166 11.27 -10.00 11.49
N LEU A 167 10.60 -10.85 12.26
CA LEU A 167 10.47 -12.27 12.00
C LEU A 167 9.13 -12.49 11.33
N LYS A 168 9.15 -13.01 10.12
CA LYS A 168 7.96 -13.17 9.27
C LYS A 168 7.70 -14.64 9.00
N ASN A 169 6.44 -15.06 9.07
CA ASN A 169 5.98 -16.32 8.54
C ASN A 169 4.78 -16.08 7.62
N ARG A 170 4.79 -16.74 6.47
CA ARG A 170 3.81 -16.60 5.41
C ARG A 170 3.25 -17.97 5.03
N VAL A 171 1.96 -17.99 4.76
CA VAL A 171 1.28 -19.10 4.04
C VAL A 171 0.52 -18.48 2.89
N GLU A 172 0.64 -19.08 1.73
CA GLU A 172 -0.15 -18.73 0.55
C GLU A 172 -0.59 -20.00 -0.14
N VAL A 173 -1.86 -20.08 -0.52
CA VAL A 173 -2.44 -21.17 -1.30
C VAL A 173 -2.66 -20.67 -2.72
N LEU A 174 -2.02 -21.32 -3.67
CA LEU A 174 -2.18 -21.05 -5.09
C LEU A 174 -3.23 -22.01 -5.65
N GLU A 175 -4.33 -21.48 -6.17
CA GLU A 175 -5.40 -22.26 -6.82
C GLU A 175 -5.02 -22.70 -8.24
N ARG A 176 -3.98 -22.10 -8.80
CA ARG A 176 -3.44 -22.38 -10.13
C ARG A 176 -1.96 -22.00 -10.17
N PRO A 177 -1.18 -22.59 -11.12
CA PRO A 177 0.22 -22.22 -11.28
C PRO A 177 0.40 -20.69 -11.47
N PHE A 178 1.45 -20.14 -10.86
CA PHE A 178 1.73 -18.72 -10.84
C PHE A 178 3.16 -18.42 -11.30
N ALA A 179 3.32 -17.55 -12.31
CA ALA A 179 4.63 -17.07 -12.76
C ALA A 179 5.16 -16.01 -11.78
N ILE A 180 6.20 -16.37 -11.02
CA ILE A 180 6.88 -15.43 -10.10
C ILE A 180 7.93 -14.58 -10.80
N SER A 181 8.52 -15.10 -11.87
CA SER A 181 9.37 -14.38 -12.80
C SER A 181 8.97 -14.71 -14.24
N ARG A 182 9.12 -13.74 -15.14
CA ARG A 182 8.83 -13.90 -16.56
C ARG A 182 10.08 -14.04 -17.41
N SER A 183 11.21 -13.54 -16.93
CA SER A 183 12.49 -13.64 -17.62
C SER A 183 13.62 -13.77 -16.57
N PRO A 184 14.21 -14.98 -16.41
CA PRO A 184 13.71 -16.27 -16.92
C PRO A 184 12.31 -16.60 -16.37
N GLU A 185 11.55 -17.40 -17.10
CA GLU A 185 10.23 -17.84 -16.62
C GLU A 185 10.41 -18.86 -15.50
N VAL A 186 9.85 -18.54 -14.33
CA VAL A 186 9.83 -19.39 -13.13
C VAL A 186 8.40 -19.52 -12.65
N MET A 187 7.86 -20.75 -12.74
CA MET A 187 6.47 -21.08 -12.42
C MET A 187 6.39 -21.83 -11.11
N LEU A 188 5.60 -21.31 -10.18
CA LEU A 188 5.23 -22.00 -8.95
C LEU A 188 4.03 -22.91 -9.21
N ALA A 189 4.05 -24.13 -8.66
CA ALA A 189 2.93 -25.06 -8.73
C ALA A 189 1.75 -24.57 -7.87
N GLU A 190 0.55 -25.02 -8.21
CA GLU A 190 -0.61 -24.90 -7.33
C GLU A 190 -0.38 -25.65 -6.01
N GLY A 191 -1.07 -25.21 -4.96
CA GLY A 191 -1.00 -25.84 -3.65
C GLY A 191 -0.63 -24.84 -2.54
N ARG A 192 -0.37 -25.39 -1.36
CA ARG A 192 -0.02 -24.61 -0.17
C ARG A 192 1.49 -24.44 -0.08
N HIS A 193 1.90 -23.20 0.01
CA HIS A 193 3.28 -22.81 0.26
C HIS A 193 3.38 -22.11 1.63
N GLU A 194 4.42 -22.45 2.38
CA GLU A 194 4.70 -21.84 3.68
C GLU A 194 6.19 -21.54 3.81
N TRP A 195 6.53 -20.32 4.24
CA TRP A 195 7.92 -19.90 4.40
C TRP A 195 8.11 -18.89 5.52
N SER A 196 9.36 -18.77 5.98
CA SER A 196 9.76 -17.84 7.02
C SER A 196 10.97 -17.03 6.59
N SER A 197 11.00 -15.77 6.97
CA SER A 197 12.13 -14.87 6.70
C SER A 197 12.40 -13.93 7.86
N VAL A 198 13.61 -13.40 7.88
CA VAL A 198 14.07 -12.39 8.84
C VAL A 198 14.46 -11.15 8.08
N ASN A 199 13.95 -10.00 8.51
CA ASN A 199 14.29 -8.69 7.93
C ASN A 199 14.86 -7.77 9.00
N LEU A 200 16.01 -7.17 8.73
CA LEU A 200 16.62 -6.11 9.54
C LEU A 200 16.50 -4.78 8.79
N GLU A 201 16.00 -3.76 9.46
CA GLU A 201 15.92 -2.40 8.94
C GLU A 201 16.65 -1.43 9.87
N LEU A 202 17.51 -0.62 9.27
CA LEU A 202 18.19 0.50 9.92
C LEU A 202 17.69 1.80 9.26
N ARG A 203 17.23 2.74 10.07
CA ARG A 203 16.72 4.02 9.58
C ARG A 203 17.33 5.16 10.36
N THR A 204 17.85 6.15 9.65
CA THR A 204 18.35 7.38 10.25
C THR A 204 17.20 8.39 10.47
N PHE A 205 17.41 9.33 11.37
CA PHE A 205 16.42 10.37 11.67
C PHE A 205 16.08 11.23 10.44
N ASN A 206 14.80 11.39 10.17
CA ASN A 206 14.29 12.09 8.99
C ASN A 206 14.52 13.61 8.98
N GLY A 207 14.97 14.20 10.08
CA GLY A 207 15.30 15.63 10.18
C GLY A 207 16.72 15.99 9.75
N ARG A 208 17.56 15.00 9.40
CA ARG A 208 18.94 15.27 8.94
C ARG A 208 18.98 15.74 7.49
N THR A 209 20.01 16.51 7.14
CA THR A 209 20.29 16.90 5.76
C THR A 209 20.46 15.68 4.84
N VAL A 210 21.07 14.62 5.36
CA VAL A 210 21.17 13.32 4.70
C VAL A 210 20.55 12.26 5.61
N GLN A 211 19.57 11.57 5.09
CA GLN A 211 18.84 10.52 5.78
C GLN A 211 18.74 9.28 4.89
N GLY A 212 18.58 8.12 5.50
CA GLY A 212 18.48 6.88 4.73
C GLY A 212 17.85 5.74 5.51
N THR A 213 17.46 4.75 4.76
CA THR A 213 16.99 3.45 5.24
C THR A 213 17.79 2.37 4.53
N LEU A 214 18.37 1.46 5.29
CA LEU A 214 18.99 0.23 4.82
C LEU A 214 18.17 -0.93 5.36
N SER A 215 17.76 -1.86 4.50
CA SER A 215 17.09 -3.10 4.93
C SER A 215 17.69 -4.31 4.23
N GLY A 216 17.75 -5.43 4.96
CA GLY A 216 18.15 -6.72 4.45
C GLY A 216 17.16 -7.79 4.88
N GLU A 217 16.75 -8.65 3.97
CA GLU A 217 15.88 -9.80 4.26
C GLU A 217 16.56 -11.07 3.78
N ILE A 218 16.50 -12.11 4.61
CA ILE A 218 17.00 -13.44 4.30
C ILE A 218 16.05 -14.49 4.86
N GLY A 219 15.89 -15.59 4.15
CA GLY A 219 15.10 -16.73 4.62
C GLY A 219 14.51 -17.52 3.49
N ASP A 220 13.52 -18.33 3.84
CA ASP A 220 12.78 -19.10 2.87
C ASP A 220 11.89 -18.17 2.02
N PHE A 221 11.56 -18.61 0.82
CA PHE A 221 10.72 -17.88 -0.10
C PHE A 221 10.04 -18.88 -1.04
N TRP A 222 8.74 -19.04 -0.89
CA TRP A 222 7.94 -20.04 -1.59
C TRP A 222 8.49 -21.46 -1.39
N THR A 223 9.14 -22.02 -2.42
CA THR A 223 9.69 -23.38 -2.47
C THR A 223 11.20 -23.42 -2.21
N GLY A 224 11.87 -22.27 -2.13
CA GLY A 224 13.33 -22.17 -1.95
C GLY A 224 13.72 -21.02 -1.05
N THR A 225 14.69 -20.19 -1.45
CA THR A 225 15.27 -19.14 -0.62
C THR A 225 15.33 -17.79 -1.33
N LYS A 226 15.35 -16.71 -0.52
CA LYS A 226 15.56 -15.33 -1.00
C LYS A 226 16.54 -14.60 -0.10
N ARG A 227 17.41 -13.80 -0.75
CA ARG A 227 18.20 -12.77 -0.12
C ARG A 227 17.88 -11.44 -0.77
N SER A 228 17.63 -10.42 0.02
CA SER A 228 17.39 -9.08 -0.53
C SER A 228 18.09 -8.01 0.30
N VAL A 229 18.52 -6.97 -0.40
CA VAL A 229 19.07 -5.74 0.19
C VAL A 229 18.40 -4.56 -0.48
N SER A 230 17.93 -3.61 0.32
CA SER A 230 17.38 -2.37 -0.18
C SER A 230 17.99 -1.19 0.56
N VAL A 231 18.38 -0.16 -0.20
CA VAL A 231 18.83 1.10 0.33
C VAL A 231 18.03 2.23 -0.30
N SER A 232 17.60 3.17 0.51
CA SER A 232 16.96 4.40 0.05
C SER A 232 17.41 5.57 0.90
N GLY A 233 17.41 6.76 0.33
CA GLY A 233 17.83 7.95 1.05
C GLY A 233 17.15 9.20 0.55
N ASN A 234 17.36 10.28 1.31
CA ASN A 234 17.04 11.63 0.89
C ASN A 234 18.16 12.55 1.35
N ALA A 235 18.76 13.25 0.41
CA ALA A 235 19.77 14.27 0.67
C ALA A 235 19.21 15.64 0.27
N ARG A 236 19.29 16.61 1.19
CA ARG A 236 18.87 18.00 0.96
C ARG A 236 20.08 18.93 1.12
N PRO A 237 20.93 19.05 0.09
CA PRO A 237 22.15 19.87 0.15
C PRO A 237 21.83 21.36 0.33
N ASN A 238 20.64 21.80 -0.10
CA ASN A 238 20.12 23.14 0.13
C ASN A 238 18.58 23.12 0.17
N PRO A 239 17.90 24.20 0.58
CA PRO A 239 16.44 24.24 0.69
C PRO A 239 15.67 23.96 -0.61
N ASN A 240 16.31 24.19 -1.75
CA ASN A 240 15.67 24.11 -3.06
C ASN A 240 15.87 22.74 -3.74
N LEU A 241 16.78 21.90 -3.24
CA LEU A 241 17.17 20.63 -3.88
C LEU A 241 16.99 19.46 -2.92
N SER A 242 16.23 18.45 -3.35
CA SER A 242 16.13 17.14 -2.71
C SER A 242 16.50 16.04 -3.69
N LEU A 243 17.38 15.13 -3.29
CA LEU A 243 17.82 13.96 -4.04
C LEU A 243 17.38 12.71 -3.28
N GLU A 244 16.62 11.85 -3.94
CA GLU A 244 16.06 10.63 -3.35
C GLU A 244 16.52 9.40 -4.14
N PRO A 245 17.76 8.91 -3.91
CA PRO A 245 18.22 7.66 -4.48
C PRO A 245 17.54 6.46 -3.82
N SER A 246 17.34 5.41 -4.61
CA SER A 246 16.87 4.10 -4.13
C SER A 246 17.49 2.98 -4.94
N TYR A 247 17.81 1.89 -4.27
CA TYR A 247 18.27 0.66 -4.88
C TYR A 247 17.70 -0.53 -4.14
N SER A 248 17.25 -1.53 -4.88
CA SER A 248 16.78 -2.81 -4.34
C SER A 248 17.36 -3.94 -5.16
N PHE A 249 17.92 -4.91 -4.48
CA PHE A 249 18.47 -6.14 -5.04
C PHE A 249 17.74 -7.34 -4.42
N ASN A 250 17.33 -8.29 -5.24
CA ASN A 250 16.83 -9.57 -4.79
C ASN A 250 17.55 -10.69 -5.55
N ASP A 251 17.95 -11.69 -4.80
CA ASP A 251 18.51 -12.95 -5.28
C ASP A 251 17.58 -14.06 -4.81
N VAL A 252 16.97 -14.78 -5.75
CA VAL A 252 15.96 -15.79 -5.52
C VAL A 252 16.44 -17.10 -6.12
N ASP A 253 16.45 -18.16 -5.31
CA ASP A 253 16.86 -19.51 -5.68
C ASP A 253 15.77 -20.49 -5.29
N LEU A 254 15.07 -21.05 -6.30
CA LEU A 254 13.97 -21.98 -6.15
C LEU A 254 14.27 -23.26 -6.94
N PRO A 255 13.71 -24.42 -6.58
CA PRO A 255 13.78 -25.64 -7.39
C PRO A 255 13.28 -25.44 -8.82
N GLU A 256 12.32 -24.56 -9.02
CA GLU A 256 11.72 -24.22 -10.33
C GLU A 256 12.61 -23.32 -11.18
N GLY A 257 13.62 -22.67 -10.59
CA GLY A 257 14.56 -21.79 -11.27
C GLY A 257 15.03 -20.64 -10.38
N SER A 258 16.17 -20.05 -10.74
CA SER A 258 16.76 -18.91 -10.02
C SER A 258 16.79 -17.65 -10.86
N PHE A 259 16.67 -16.51 -10.20
CA PHE A 259 16.75 -15.20 -10.84
C PHE A 259 17.18 -14.12 -9.86
N THR A 260 17.78 -13.08 -10.43
CA THR A 260 18.10 -11.86 -9.68
C THR A 260 17.32 -10.66 -10.23
N THR A 261 17.00 -9.70 -9.37
CA THR A 261 16.35 -8.46 -9.79
C THR A 261 17.05 -7.24 -9.22
N HIS A 262 17.18 -6.22 -10.04
CA HIS A 262 17.71 -4.91 -9.67
C HIS A 262 16.66 -3.83 -9.95
N LEU A 263 16.37 -3.03 -8.96
CA LEU A 263 15.52 -1.84 -9.11
C LEU A 263 16.35 -0.63 -8.66
N VAL A 264 16.66 0.25 -9.59
CA VAL A 264 17.41 1.49 -9.32
C VAL A 264 16.48 2.67 -9.57
N GLY A 265 16.44 3.61 -8.65
CA GLY A 265 15.63 4.82 -8.77
C GLY A 265 16.37 6.07 -8.30
N LEU A 266 16.12 7.19 -8.95
CA LEU A 266 16.56 8.50 -8.49
C LEU A 266 15.42 9.50 -8.74
N ARG A 267 14.95 10.12 -7.67
CA ARG A 267 14.07 11.28 -7.76
C ARG A 267 14.82 12.53 -7.35
N THR A 268 14.75 13.52 -8.20
CA THR A 268 15.31 14.86 -7.95
C THR A 268 14.14 15.83 -7.90
N ASN A 269 13.96 16.52 -6.77
CA ASN A 269 13.01 17.62 -6.65
C ASN A 269 13.80 18.92 -6.56
N PHE A 270 13.47 19.87 -7.42
CA PHE A 270 14.11 21.15 -7.48
C PHE A 270 13.08 22.28 -7.51
N SER A 271 13.14 23.16 -6.53
CA SER A 271 12.31 24.37 -6.44
C SER A 271 13.08 25.53 -7.06
N VAL A 272 12.78 25.84 -8.32
CA VAL A 272 13.42 26.98 -9.03
C VAL A 272 13.07 28.28 -8.34
N THR A 273 11.80 28.44 -7.99
CA THR A 273 11.24 29.47 -7.13
C THR A 273 10.22 28.85 -6.18
N ALA A 274 9.63 29.65 -5.28
CA ALA A 274 8.53 29.20 -4.44
C ALA A 274 7.32 28.73 -5.27
N ASP A 275 7.15 29.25 -6.47
CA ASP A 275 6.00 29.01 -7.34
C ASP A 275 6.31 28.05 -8.50
N LEU A 276 7.59 27.74 -8.77
CA LEU A 276 8.00 26.84 -9.84
C LEU A 276 8.75 25.63 -9.28
N LEU A 277 8.04 24.51 -9.25
CA LEU A 277 8.50 23.25 -8.70
C LEU A 277 8.75 22.23 -9.82
N THR A 278 9.90 21.61 -9.81
CA THR A 278 10.32 20.58 -10.80
C THR A 278 10.59 19.28 -10.07
N SER A 279 10.14 18.17 -10.65
CA SER A 279 10.49 16.83 -10.19
C SER A 279 10.90 15.97 -11.39
N VAL A 280 12.07 15.34 -11.31
CA VAL A 280 12.54 14.36 -12.27
C VAL A 280 12.68 13.03 -11.55
N PHE A 281 12.10 11.98 -12.11
CA PHE A 281 12.24 10.62 -11.61
C PHE A 281 12.75 9.72 -12.71
N VAL A 282 13.84 9.03 -12.43
CA VAL A 282 14.44 8.02 -13.33
C VAL A 282 14.43 6.69 -12.60
N GLN A 283 14.01 5.64 -13.28
CA GLN A 283 13.96 4.29 -12.73
C GLN A 283 14.38 3.27 -13.77
N TYR A 284 15.14 2.27 -13.33
CA TYR A 284 15.44 1.06 -14.08
C TYR A 284 14.99 -0.17 -13.30
N ASN A 285 14.31 -1.10 -13.95
CA ASN A 285 13.85 -2.38 -13.40
C ASN A 285 14.34 -3.52 -14.30
N SER A 286 15.26 -4.34 -13.81
CA SER A 286 15.81 -5.47 -14.57
C SER A 286 14.81 -6.63 -14.74
N SER A 287 13.80 -6.75 -13.86
CA SER A 287 12.78 -7.82 -13.97
C SER A 287 11.89 -7.69 -15.21
N GLY A 288 11.78 -6.52 -15.77
CA GLY A 288 11.04 -6.25 -17.00
C GLY A 288 11.87 -5.57 -18.07
N ASP A 289 13.21 -5.47 -17.84
CA ASP A 289 14.15 -4.73 -18.69
C ASP A 289 13.62 -3.36 -19.12
N LEU A 290 13.11 -2.62 -18.10
CA LEU A 290 12.34 -1.41 -18.29
C LEU A 290 13.05 -0.19 -17.68
N ALA A 291 13.32 0.82 -18.49
CA ALA A 291 13.75 2.14 -18.05
C ALA A 291 12.58 3.14 -18.17
N ALA A 292 12.34 3.90 -17.13
CA ALA A 292 11.30 4.91 -17.09
C ALA A 292 11.85 6.28 -16.66
N VAL A 293 11.39 7.33 -17.31
CA VAL A 293 11.68 8.72 -16.93
C VAL A 293 10.36 9.48 -16.82
N GLN A 294 10.18 10.19 -15.73
CA GLN A 294 9.08 11.14 -15.54
C GLN A 294 9.65 12.51 -15.23
N VAL A 295 9.22 13.51 -15.96
CA VAL A 295 9.48 14.92 -15.68
C VAL A 295 8.18 15.61 -15.36
N ARG A 296 8.12 16.30 -14.23
CA ARG A 296 6.95 17.08 -13.82
C ARG A 296 7.35 18.50 -13.49
N LEU A 297 6.67 19.46 -14.11
CA LEU A 297 6.73 20.86 -13.79
C LEU A 297 5.40 21.27 -13.17
N ASN A 298 5.44 22.02 -12.10
CA ASN A 298 4.28 22.63 -11.45
C ASN A 298 4.52 24.12 -11.27
N TYR A 299 3.74 24.93 -11.95
CA TYR A 299 3.77 26.38 -11.80
C TYR A 299 2.50 26.86 -11.08
N ILE A 300 2.69 27.44 -9.90
CA ILE A 300 1.65 27.98 -9.02
C ILE A 300 1.55 29.47 -9.33
N PHE A 301 0.55 29.90 -10.12
CA PHE A 301 0.38 31.30 -10.47
C PHE A 301 -0.54 32.07 -9.53
N ARG A 302 -1.28 31.33 -8.66
CA ARG A 302 -2.06 31.84 -7.53
C ARG A 302 -2.08 30.79 -6.42
N GLN A 303 -2.49 31.15 -5.21
CA GLN A 303 -2.42 30.33 -4.01
C GLN A 303 -2.99 28.89 -4.15
N ILE A 304 -4.01 28.70 -5.00
CA ILE A 304 -4.65 27.39 -5.27
C ILE A 304 -4.72 27.05 -6.76
N ASP A 305 -4.24 27.94 -7.63
CA ASP A 305 -4.30 27.78 -9.07
C ASP A 305 -2.92 27.42 -9.61
N ASN A 306 -2.87 26.38 -10.43
CA ASN A 306 -1.61 25.90 -10.95
C ASN A 306 -1.70 25.29 -12.34
N VAL A 307 -0.56 25.21 -12.99
CA VAL A 307 -0.36 24.52 -14.25
C VAL A 307 0.62 23.38 -14.02
N TYR A 308 0.19 22.16 -14.34
CA TYR A 308 1.06 20.98 -14.35
C TYR A 308 1.37 20.57 -15.79
N VAL A 309 2.65 20.32 -16.02
CA VAL A 309 3.12 19.65 -17.23
C VAL A 309 3.82 18.37 -16.78
N VAL A 310 3.37 17.22 -17.27
CA VAL A 310 3.95 15.92 -16.93
C VAL A 310 4.33 15.23 -18.22
N TYR A 311 5.60 14.89 -18.37
CA TYR A 311 6.13 14.07 -19.44
C TYR A 311 6.59 12.73 -18.87
N ASN A 312 6.07 11.63 -19.40
CA ASN A 312 6.48 10.27 -19.07
C ASN A 312 7.03 9.60 -20.32
N VAL A 313 8.09 8.86 -20.16
CA VAL A 313 8.63 7.97 -21.16
C VAL A 313 9.06 6.65 -20.53
N THR A 314 8.77 5.56 -21.21
CA THR A 314 9.15 4.21 -20.81
C THR A 314 9.77 3.51 -22.02
N ARG A 315 10.92 2.85 -21.81
CA ARG A 315 11.64 2.10 -22.82
C ARG A 315 11.96 0.69 -22.33
N PHE A 316 11.85 -0.29 -23.21
CA PHE A 316 12.46 -1.59 -23.01
C PHE A 316 13.96 -1.52 -23.31
N THR A 317 14.77 -2.28 -22.55
CA THR A 317 16.24 -2.29 -22.64
C THR A 317 16.78 -3.70 -22.91
N ASP A 318 15.92 -4.67 -23.20
CA ASP A 318 16.23 -6.08 -23.40
C ASP A 318 16.86 -6.39 -24.78
N GLY A 319 16.94 -5.43 -25.68
CA GLY A 319 17.42 -5.59 -27.06
C GLY A 319 16.49 -6.39 -27.98
N VAL A 320 15.48 -7.07 -27.45
CA VAL A 320 14.44 -7.81 -28.20
C VAL A 320 13.31 -6.87 -28.59
N TYR A 321 12.94 -6.03 -27.65
CA TYR A 321 11.92 -4.99 -27.81
C TYR A 321 12.52 -3.60 -27.66
N ASP A 322 13.81 -3.43 -28.07
CA ASP A 322 14.51 -2.15 -27.94
C ASP A 322 13.72 -1.04 -28.61
N GLY A 323 13.12 -0.18 -27.79
CA GLY A 323 12.32 0.92 -28.28
C GLY A 323 11.41 1.55 -27.24
N LEU A 324 10.72 2.57 -27.73
CA LEU A 324 9.73 3.32 -26.95
C LEU A 324 8.51 2.46 -26.67
N SER A 325 8.32 2.04 -25.41
CA SER A 325 7.11 1.32 -24.98
C SER A 325 5.90 2.26 -24.87
N ASN A 326 6.14 3.43 -24.28
CA ASN A 326 5.10 4.44 -24.10
C ASN A 326 5.71 5.82 -23.91
N SER A 327 5.05 6.85 -24.45
CA SER A 327 5.31 8.24 -24.11
C SER A 327 4.02 9.01 -23.96
N SER A 328 3.95 9.89 -22.97
CA SER A 328 2.78 10.73 -22.76
C SER A 328 3.20 12.11 -22.26
N LEU A 329 2.52 13.11 -22.79
CA LEU A 329 2.59 14.49 -22.32
C LEU A 329 1.21 14.90 -21.83
N VAL A 330 1.10 15.30 -20.57
CA VAL A 330 -0.15 15.73 -19.94
C VAL A 330 0.00 17.17 -19.48
N LEU A 331 -0.94 18.01 -19.90
CA LEU A 331 -1.11 19.37 -19.40
C LEU A 331 -2.39 19.43 -18.57
N LYS A 332 -2.29 19.91 -17.33
CA LYS A 332 -3.43 20.15 -16.45
C LYS A 332 -3.39 21.56 -15.93
N VAL A 333 -4.48 22.30 -16.09
CA VAL A 333 -4.67 23.65 -15.52
C VAL A 333 -5.77 23.56 -14.48
N THR A 334 -5.46 24.03 -13.26
CA THR A 334 -6.44 24.22 -12.20
C THR A 334 -6.68 25.71 -12.03
N TYR A 335 -7.92 26.12 -12.08
CA TYR A 335 -8.34 27.52 -11.88
C TYR A 335 -9.57 27.56 -10.98
N SER A 336 -9.48 28.32 -9.90
CA SER A 336 -10.54 28.43 -8.89
C SER A 336 -11.27 29.76 -9.04
N LEU A 337 -12.59 29.68 -9.21
CA LEU A 337 -13.47 30.83 -9.20
C LEU A 337 -14.04 30.99 -7.78
N HIS A 338 -13.61 32.02 -7.09
CA HIS A 338 -14.24 32.42 -5.84
C HIS A 338 -15.26 33.51 -6.15
N ARG A 339 -16.48 33.29 -5.73
CA ARG A 339 -17.53 34.32 -5.67
C ARG A 339 -17.54 34.98 -4.30
#